data_2e49626277817cdd50e1cc7b36f92f5d
#
_entry.id   2e49626277817cdd50e1cc7b36f92f5d
#
_cell.length_a   1.000
_cell.length_b   1.000
_cell.length_c   1.000
_cell.angle_alpha   90.00
_cell.angle_beta   90.00
_cell.angle_gamma   90.00
#
_symmetry.space_group_name_H-M   'P 1'
#
loop_
_entity.id
_entity.type
_entity.pdbx_description
1 polymer ?
#
loop_
_entity_poly.entity_id
_entity_poly.type
_entity_poly.pdbx_seq_one_letter_code
_entity_poly.pdbx_strand_id
1 'polypeptide(L)'
;MIPSDQKQLIGFNSLFSNIAINFDNNNLPNKILLSGKEGIGKSTFAYHLTNYILSKNEDFTYELSNNEINENNNSYKLIRQNTHPNFFKISLSPDKKNIEIQQIKDMINFSNKSSFYNKSKIVIIDNVESLNPSSSNALLKTLEEPNNNILFLLIYNNHFSLPETIKSRCIEFKLNLQKKETSIIVNKILGENIYYNFSEDFLNLNLSPSFYLNFYLFCHQNEMDYSNIIIEDLLKLVLIKKLYTKDVYIKKNIKLFIEILFKKKYLLSKSKLIFDKFSYFNLKYNDVKNFNLDFETFMLEFNSMILNE
;
A
#
# COMPACT_ATOMS: atom_id res chain seq x y z
N MET A 1 -8.32 -7.50 -1.09
CA MET A 1 -9.09 -6.66 -2.05
C MET A 1 -8.16 -6.28 -3.19
N ILE A 2 -8.62 -6.44 -4.43
CA ILE A 2 -7.81 -6.18 -5.63
C ILE A 2 -8.03 -4.70 -6.04
N PRO A 3 -6.96 -3.88 -6.16
CA PRO A 3 -7.08 -2.46 -6.49
C PRO A 3 -7.81 -2.17 -7.82
N SER A 4 -7.62 -3.02 -8.83
CA SER A 4 -8.29 -2.91 -10.13
C SER A 4 -9.80 -3.16 -10.12
N ASP A 5 -10.32 -3.78 -9.05
CA ASP A 5 -11.75 -4.08 -8.92
C ASP A 5 -12.52 -2.96 -8.20
N GLN A 6 -11.81 -1.98 -7.65
CA GLN A 6 -12.43 -0.85 -6.97
C GLN A 6 -12.99 0.13 -8.00
N LYS A 7 -14.31 0.32 -7.99
CA LYS A 7 -15.01 1.18 -8.95
C LYS A 7 -15.08 2.63 -8.50
N GLN A 8 -15.01 2.88 -7.20
CA GLN A 8 -15.05 4.23 -6.64
C GLN A 8 -13.77 4.56 -5.89
N LEU A 9 -13.16 5.69 -6.25
CA LEU A 9 -12.04 6.25 -5.52
C LEU A 9 -12.58 7.12 -4.38
N ILE A 10 -12.27 6.73 -3.14
CA ILE A 10 -12.67 7.47 -1.94
C ILE A 10 -11.44 8.15 -1.36
N GLY A 11 -11.59 9.41 -1.02
CA GLY A 11 -10.46 10.27 -0.67
C GLY A 11 -9.67 10.71 -1.90
N PHE A 12 -8.69 11.55 -1.70
CA PHE A 12 -7.83 12.11 -2.76
C PHE A 12 -8.55 12.93 -3.84
N ASN A 13 -9.82 13.32 -3.65
CA ASN A 13 -10.64 13.95 -4.70
C ASN A 13 -9.96 15.19 -5.30
N SER A 14 -9.45 16.10 -4.49
CA SER A 14 -8.77 17.31 -4.96
C SER A 14 -7.49 16.98 -5.74
N LEU A 15 -6.69 16.04 -5.26
CA LEU A 15 -5.48 15.62 -5.93
C LEU A 15 -5.79 14.94 -7.27
N PHE A 16 -6.79 14.05 -7.28
CA PHE A 16 -7.21 13.35 -8.49
C PHE A 16 -7.72 14.32 -9.56
N SER A 17 -8.61 15.26 -9.19
CA SER A 17 -9.12 16.28 -10.10
C SER A 17 -8.01 17.17 -10.66
N ASN A 18 -7.05 17.57 -9.82
CA ASN A 18 -5.91 18.37 -10.30
C ASN A 18 -5.04 17.61 -11.29
N ILE A 19 -4.77 16.33 -11.05
CA ILE A 19 -3.99 15.49 -11.98
C ILE A 19 -4.77 15.26 -13.28
N ALA A 20 -6.09 15.04 -13.22
CA ALA A 20 -6.94 14.90 -14.40
C ALA A 20 -6.95 16.17 -15.26
N ILE A 21 -7.11 17.35 -14.64
CA ILE A 21 -7.05 18.65 -15.33
C ILE A 21 -5.68 18.86 -15.98
N ASN A 22 -4.60 18.55 -15.28
CA ASN A 22 -3.25 18.68 -15.86
C ASN A 22 -3.06 17.75 -17.07
N PHE A 23 -3.62 16.54 -17.00
CA PHE A 23 -3.61 15.62 -18.14
C PHE A 23 -4.37 16.20 -19.33
N ASP A 24 -5.57 16.75 -19.10
CA ASP A 24 -6.41 17.34 -20.15
C ASP A 24 -5.75 18.53 -20.84
N ASN A 25 -4.98 19.30 -20.08
CA ASN A 25 -4.21 20.44 -20.57
C ASN A 25 -2.84 20.07 -21.17
N ASN A 26 -2.52 18.77 -21.30
CA ASN A 26 -1.20 18.25 -21.73
C ASN A 26 -0.03 18.73 -20.86
N ASN A 27 -0.28 19.05 -19.59
CA ASN A 27 0.71 19.53 -18.62
C ASN A 27 1.06 18.46 -17.56
N LEU A 28 0.53 17.24 -17.69
CA LEU A 28 0.85 16.16 -16.74
C LEU A 28 2.26 15.64 -16.97
N PRO A 29 3.11 15.59 -15.93
CA PRO A 29 4.42 14.95 -16.03
C PRO A 29 4.28 13.48 -16.42
N ASN A 30 5.15 13.00 -17.27
CA ASN A 30 5.11 11.61 -17.74
C ASN A 30 5.76 10.60 -16.75
N LYS A 31 6.29 11.08 -15.63
CA LYS A 31 6.91 10.26 -14.56
C LYS A 31 6.38 10.71 -13.22
N ILE A 32 5.47 9.92 -12.65
CA ILE A 32 4.78 10.22 -11.39
C ILE A 32 5.17 9.18 -10.35
N LEU A 33 5.58 9.65 -9.17
CA LEU A 33 5.81 8.84 -7.98
C LEU A 33 4.66 9.06 -6.99
N LEU A 34 3.83 8.04 -6.78
CA LEU A 34 2.76 8.04 -5.78
C LEU A 34 3.30 7.48 -4.47
N SER A 35 3.61 8.34 -3.50
CA SER A 35 4.18 7.95 -2.22
C SER A 35 3.17 8.03 -1.07
N GLY A 36 3.40 7.25 -0.02
CA GLY A 36 2.56 7.26 1.19
C GLY A 36 2.54 5.92 1.91
N LYS A 37 1.84 5.85 3.04
CA LYS A 37 1.72 4.61 3.83
C LYS A 37 1.16 3.46 3.00
N GLU A 38 1.57 2.23 3.31
CA GLU A 38 0.98 1.05 2.70
C GLU A 38 -0.51 0.94 3.04
N GLY A 39 -1.31 0.47 2.06
CA GLY A 39 -2.73 0.19 2.26
C GLY A 39 -3.66 1.39 2.29
N ILE A 40 -3.20 2.59 1.92
CA ILE A 40 -4.06 3.79 1.82
C ILE A 40 -4.79 3.91 0.48
N GLY A 41 -4.51 3.04 -0.51
CA GLY A 41 -5.18 3.08 -1.82
C GLY A 41 -4.37 3.69 -2.96
N LYS A 42 -3.03 3.78 -2.86
CA LYS A 42 -2.17 4.30 -3.95
C LYS A 42 -2.35 3.54 -5.28
N SER A 43 -2.38 2.21 -5.21
CA SER A 43 -2.62 1.38 -6.39
C SER A 43 -4.02 1.60 -6.95
N THR A 44 -5.05 1.74 -6.10
CA THR A 44 -6.40 2.11 -6.52
C THR A 44 -6.41 3.45 -7.25
N PHE A 45 -5.74 4.47 -6.68
CA PHE A 45 -5.58 5.77 -7.33
C PHE A 45 -4.93 5.65 -8.72
N ALA A 46 -3.85 4.88 -8.85
CA ALA A 46 -3.17 4.66 -10.12
C ALA A 46 -4.08 3.97 -11.15
N TYR A 47 -4.90 3.00 -10.74
CA TYR A 47 -5.87 2.35 -11.62
C TYR A 47 -6.99 3.30 -12.04
N HIS A 48 -7.51 4.14 -11.15
CA HIS A 48 -8.50 5.15 -11.50
C HIS A 48 -7.94 6.16 -12.51
N LEU A 49 -6.72 6.65 -12.30
CA LEU A 49 -6.05 7.55 -13.25
C LEU A 49 -5.82 6.87 -14.61
N THR A 50 -5.41 5.60 -14.59
CA THR A 50 -5.24 4.80 -15.80
C THR A 50 -6.57 4.68 -16.57
N ASN A 51 -7.66 4.35 -15.87
CA ASN A 51 -8.97 4.25 -16.48
C ASN A 51 -9.44 5.60 -17.03
N TYR A 52 -9.31 6.68 -16.25
CA TYR A 52 -9.64 8.04 -16.69
C TYR A 52 -8.98 8.38 -18.04
N ILE A 53 -7.67 8.11 -18.15
CA ILE A 53 -6.89 8.45 -19.36
C ILE A 53 -7.28 7.56 -20.54
N LEU A 54 -7.39 6.25 -20.33
CA LEU A 54 -7.59 5.30 -21.42
C LEU A 54 -9.04 5.23 -21.92
N SER A 55 -10.03 5.55 -21.07
CA SER A 55 -11.44 5.53 -21.43
C SER A 55 -11.96 6.80 -22.08
N LYS A 56 -11.14 7.83 -22.23
CA LYS A 56 -11.58 9.20 -22.61
C LYS A 56 -12.43 9.31 -23.87
N ASN A 57 -12.28 8.38 -24.82
CA ASN A 57 -13.00 8.37 -26.08
C ASN A 57 -13.91 7.13 -26.20
N GLU A 58 -14.37 6.58 -25.10
CA GLU A 58 -15.28 5.46 -25.07
C GLU A 58 -16.71 5.92 -24.74
N ASP A 59 -17.72 5.11 -25.08
CA ASP A 59 -19.13 5.42 -24.79
C ASP A 59 -19.40 5.57 -23.29
N PHE A 60 -18.69 4.79 -22.47
CA PHE A 60 -18.80 4.77 -21.00
C PHE A 60 -17.50 5.30 -20.37
N THR A 61 -17.33 6.61 -20.38
CA THR A 61 -16.14 7.25 -19.81
C THR A 61 -16.09 7.17 -18.29
N TYR A 62 -14.95 7.49 -17.73
CA TYR A 62 -14.76 7.68 -16.28
C TYR A 62 -15.61 8.87 -15.80
N GLU A 63 -16.34 8.71 -14.70
CA GLU A 63 -17.16 9.77 -14.09
C GLU A 63 -16.34 10.58 -13.08
N LEU A 64 -15.84 11.73 -13.52
CA LEU A 64 -14.94 12.56 -12.70
C LEU A 64 -15.65 13.20 -11.50
N SER A 65 -16.96 13.48 -11.59
CA SER A 65 -17.75 14.09 -10.52
C SER A 65 -17.80 13.23 -9.26
N ASN A 66 -17.92 11.92 -9.43
CA ASN A 66 -18.04 10.92 -8.37
C ASN A 66 -16.75 10.12 -8.15
N ASN A 67 -15.72 10.35 -8.98
CA ASN A 67 -14.51 9.54 -9.06
C ASN A 67 -14.85 8.05 -9.24
N GLU A 68 -15.69 7.74 -10.21
CA GLU A 68 -16.23 6.41 -10.42
C GLU A 68 -15.93 5.85 -11.82
N ILE A 69 -15.58 4.58 -11.85
CA ILE A 69 -15.37 3.80 -13.07
C ILE A 69 -16.68 3.14 -13.46
N ASN A 70 -17.14 3.37 -14.70
CA ASN A 70 -18.28 2.66 -15.25
C ASN A 70 -17.90 1.22 -15.59
N GLU A 71 -18.70 0.24 -15.13
CA GLU A 71 -18.45 -1.19 -15.37
C GLU A 71 -18.53 -1.61 -16.83
N ASN A 72 -19.28 -0.87 -17.64
CA ASN A 72 -19.42 -1.12 -19.06
C ASN A 72 -18.26 -0.61 -19.90
N ASN A 73 -17.35 0.17 -19.28
CA ASN A 73 -16.18 0.70 -19.91
C ASN A 73 -15.24 -0.41 -20.43
N ASN A 74 -14.85 -0.35 -21.70
CA ASN A 74 -14.01 -1.37 -22.33
C ASN A 74 -12.59 -1.36 -21.76
N SER A 75 -12.00 -0.19 -21.60
CA SER A 75 -10.65 -0.06 -20.99
C SER A 75 -10.64 -0.65 -19.59
N TYR A 76 -11.68 -0.43 -18.77
CA TYR A 76 -11.77 -1.04 -17.43
C TYR A 76 -11.73 -2.56 -17.48
N LYS A 77 -12.54 -3.18 -18.35
CA LYS A 77 -12.59 -4.63 -18.50
C LYS A 77 -11.22 -5.20 -18.90
N LEU A 78 -10.56 -4.56 -19.87
CA LEU A 78 -9.26 -4.99 -20.37
C LEU A 78 -8.12 -4.75 -19.35
N ILE A 79 -8.14 -3.62 -18.63
CA ILE A 79 -7.17 -3.32 -17.56
C ILE A 79 -7.28 -4.34 -16.44
N ARG A 80 -8.50 -4.66 -16.01
CA ARG A 80 -8.77 -5.66 -14.97
C ARG A 80 -8.24 -7.05 -15.35
N GLN A 81 -8.30 -7.42 -16.62
CA GLN A 81 -7.76 -8.67 -17.16
C GLN A 81 -6.27 -8.61 -17.49
N ASN A 82 -5.60 -7.46 -17.31
CA ASN A 82 -4.21 -7.20 -17.74
C ASN A 82 -3.99 -7.45 -19.26
N THR A 83 -5.00 -7.22 -20.10
CA THR A 83 -4.94 -7.43 -21.54
C THR A 83 -5.06 -6.15 -22.37
N HIS A 84 -5.13 -4.98 -21.72
CA HIS A 84 -5.26 -3.71 -22.42
C HIS A 84 -3.98 -3.37 -23.19
N PRO A 85 -4.02 -3.08 -24.52
CA PRO A 85 -2.84 -2.93 -25.37
C PRO A 85 -1.94 -1.74 -25.00
N ASN A 86 -2.51 -0.71 -24.35
CA ASN A 86 -1.76 0.50 -23.91
C ASN A 86 -1.50 0.50 -22.40
N PHE A 87 -1.65 -0.63 -21.72
CA PHE A 87 -1.43 -0.73 -20.28
C PHE A 87 -0.45 -1.85 -19.94
N PHE A 88 0.50 -1.56 -19.08
CA PHE A 88 1.44 -2.55 -18.55
C PHE A 88 1.60 -2.39 -17.05
N LYS A 89 1.60 -3.51 -16.32
CA LYS A 89 1.78 -3.52 -14.86
C LYS A 89 2.96 -4.38 -14.46
N ILE A 90 3.78 -3.83 -13.58
CA ILE A 90 4.78 -4.56 -12.81
C ILE A 90 4.34 -4.59 -11.36
N SER A 91 4.38 -5.75 -10.75
CA SER A 91 4.14 -5.93 -9.31
C SER A 91 5.06 -7.02 -8.77
N LEU A 92 5.30 -6.96 -7.46
CA LEU A 92 6.04 -7.99 -6.75
C LEU A 92 5.24 -9.31 -6.82
N SER A 93 5.89 -10.38 -7.27
CA SER A 93 5.30 -11.73 -7.25
C SER A 93 5.17 -12.23 -5.81
N PRO A 94 4.10 -12.98 -5.46
CA PRO A 94 3.85 -13.42 -4.07
C PRO A 94 5.03 -14.16 -3.42
N ASP A 95 5.76 -14.93 -4.22
CA ASP A 95 6.87 -15.78 -3.74
C ASP A 95 8.24 -15.11 -3.83
N LYS A 96 8.30 -13.83 -4.27
CA LYS A 96 9.56 -13.12 -4.50
C LYS A 96 9.68 -11.90 -3.60
N LYS A 97 10.92 -11.62 -3.18
CA LYS A 97 11.23 -10.43 -2.38
C LYS A 97 11.53 -9.20 -3.22
N ASN A 98 11.87 -9.38 -4.51
CA ASN A 98 12.27 -8.29 -5.39
C ASN A 98 11.58 -8.38 -6.75
N ILE A 99 11.41 -7.23 -7.38
CA ILE A 99 11.04 -7.11 -8.79
C ILE A 99 12.26 -7.47 -9.63
N GLU A 100 12.09 -8.43 -10.52
CA GLU A 100 13.18 -8.99 -11.32
C GLU A 100 13.45 -8.17 -12.59
N ILE A 101 14.68 -8.25 -13.08
CA ILE A 101 15.09 -7.54 -14.29
C ILE A 101 14.29 -7.97 -15.53
N GLN A 102 13.78 -9.21 -15.57
CA GLN A 102 12.98 -9.67 -16.71
C GLN A 102 11.67 -8.87 -16.83
N GLN A 103 11.00 -8.55 -15.71
CA GLN A 103 9.80 -7.73 -15.71
C GLN A 103 10.07 -6.32 -16.26
N ILE A 104 11.24 -5.75 -15.96
CA ILE A 104 11.65 -4.45 -16.50
C ILE A 104 11.97 -4.55 -17.99
N LYS A 105 12.64 -5.63 -18.46
CA LYS A 105 12.86 -5.86 -19.89
C LYS A 105 11.55 -5.99 -20.68
N ASP A 106 10.57 -6.71 -20.13
CA ASP A 106 9.26 -6.86 -20.75
C ASP A 106 8.53 -5.51 -20.83
N MET A 107 8.63 -4.67 -19.81
CA MET A 107 8.14 -3.29 -19.81
C MET A 107 8.85 -2.44 -20.89
N ILE A 108 10.17 -2.54 -21.03
CA ILE A 108 10.92 -1.81 -22.06
C ILE A 108 10.45 -2.26 -23.47
N ASN A 109 10.27 -3.55 -23.68
CA ASN A 109 9.74 -4.10 -24.93
C ASN A 109 8.32 -3.58 -25.22
N PHE A 110 7.47 -3.51 -24.18
CA PHE A 110 6.16 -2.87 -24.28
C PHE A 110 6.29 -1.37 -24.63
N SER A 111 7.20 -0.65 -24.00
CA SER A 111 7.42 0.78 -24.20
C SER A 111 7.82 1.12 -25.63
N ASN A 112 8.60 0.25 -26.27
CA ASN A 112 9.12 0.44 -27.63
C ASN A 112 8.11 0.13 -28.74
N LYS A 113 6.99 -0.53 -28.45
CA LYS A 113 5.92 -0.78 -29.42
C LYS A 113 5.12 0.51 -29.65
N SER A 114 4.52 0.67 -30.83
CA SER A 114 3.58 1.76 -31.11
C SER A 114 2.34 1.67 -30.18
N SER A 115 1.75 2.84 -29.88
CA SER A 115 0.49 2.88 -29.11
C SER A 115 -0.70 2.51 -30.01
N PHE A 116 -1.70 1.86 -29.44
CA PHE A 116 -2.97 1.63 -30.13
C PHE A 116 -3.82 2.91 -30.12
N TYR A 117 -4.43 3.22 -31.25
CA TYR A 117 -5.31 4.39 -31.45
C TYR A 117 -4.70 5.74 -31.06
N ASN A 118 -3.37 5.90 -31.16
CA ASN A 118 -2.65 7.11 -30.75
C ASN A 118 -2.92 7.57 -29.30
N LYS A 119 -3.41 6.64 -28.44
CA LYS A 119 -3.61 6.90 -27.01
C LYS A 119 -2.30 6.80 -26.24
N SER A 120 -2.21 7.47 -25.11
CA SER A 120 -1.08 7.33 -24.17
C SER A 120 -0.93 5.88 -23.72
N LYS A 121 0.30 5.42 -23.57
CA LYS A 121 0.62 4.18 -22.87
C LYS A 121 0.80 4.46 -21.39
N ILE A 122 0.38 3.54 -20.54
CA ILE A 122 0.50 3.68 -19.10
C ILE A 122 1.22 2.46 -18.53
N VAL A 123 2.23 2.74 -17.72
CA VAL A 123 3.00 1.73 -16.98
C VAL A 123 2.81 1.96 -15.49
N ILE A 124 2.26 0.97 -14.78
CA ILE A 124 2.24 0.96 -13.31
C ILE A 124 3.37 0.07 -12.81
N ILE A 125 4.20 0.60 -11.90
CA ILE A 125 5.21 -0.18 -11.16
C ILE A 125 4.82 -0.11 -9.68
N ASP A 126 4.26 -1.21 -9.16
CA ASP A 126 3.83 -1.31 -7.76
C ASP A 126 4.97 -1.83 -6.88
N ASN A 127 5.15 -1.26 -5.70
CA ASN A 127 6.28 -1.52 -4.78
C ASN A 127 7.65 -1.22 -5.43
N VAL A 128 7.80 -0.03 -5.99
CA VAL A 128 9.03 0.37 -6.71
C VAL A 128 10.30 0.25 -5.86
N GLU A 129 10.19 0.34 -4.54
CA GLU A 129 11.29 0.11 -3.59
C GLU A 129 11.77 -1.35 -3.54
N SER A 130 11.03 -2.28 -4.12
CA SER A 130 11.41 -3.71 -4.21
C SER A 130 12.21 -4.04 -5.46
N LEU A 131 12.64 -3.04 -6.23
CA LEU A 131 13.56 -3.25 -7.35
C LEU A 131 14.93 -3.70 -6.84
N ASN A 132 15.48 -4.77 -7.42
CA ASN A 132 16.88 -5.09 -7.20
C ASN A 132 17.81 -4.10 -7.95
N PRO A 133 19.12 -4.03 -7.64
CA PRO A 133 20.01 -3.06 -8.27
C PRO A 133 20.02 -3.12 -9.82
N SER A 134 19.96 -4.32 -10.40
CA SER A 134 19.94 -4.50 -11.85
C SER A 134 18.65 -3.98 -12.47
N SER A 135 17.50 -4.27 -11.83
CA SER A 135 16.18 -3.77 -12.25
C SER A 135 16.08 -2.24 -12.10
N SER A 136 16.62 -1.70 -11.01
CA SER A 136 16.68 -0.25 -10.77
C SER A 136 17.49 0.47 -11.86
N ASN A 137 18.67 -0.01 -12.19
CA ASN A 137 19.51 0.58 -13.22
C ASN A 137 18.87 0.49 -14.63
N ALA A 138 18.17 -0.59 -14.94
CA ALA A 138 17.44 -0.72 -16.20
C ALA A 138 16.25 0.25 -16.27
N LEU A 139 15.51 0.43 -15.15
CA LEU A 139 14.43 1.41 -15.06
C LEU A 139 14.95 2.84 -15.23
N LEU A 140 16.07 3.20 -14.58
CA LEU A 140 16.66 4.53 -14.66
C LEU A 140 16.93 4.95 -16.11
N LYS A 141 17.51 4.07 -16.92
CA LYS A 141 17.75 4.35 -18.35
C LYS A 141 16.45 4.67 -19.10
N THR A 142 15.38 3.95 -18.81
CA THR A 142 14.06 4.18 -19.42
C THR A 142 13.41 5.48 -18.93
N LEU A 143 13.64 5.85 -17.66
CA LEU A 143 13.15 7.11 -17.11
C LEU A 143 13.94 8.32 -17.61
N GLU A 144 15.20 8.18 -18.02
CA GLU A 144 16.00 9.26 -18.60
C GLU A 144 15.50 9.65 -19.99
N GLU A 145 15.24 8.66 -20.84
CA GLU A 145 14.80 8.85 -22.22
C GLU A 145 13.46 8.13 -22.48
N PRO A 146 12.36 8.61 -21.90
CA PRO A 146 11.07 7.98 -22.13
C PRO A 146 10.55 8.31 -23.53
N ASN A 147 9.90 7.33 -24.16
CA ASN A 147 9.10 7.61 -25.36
C ASN A 147 8.00 8.62 -25.02
N ASN A 148 7.77 9.62 -25.88
CA ASN A 148 6.93 10.80 -25.61
C ASN A 148 5.48 10.50 -25.21
N ASN A 149 4.95 9.30 -25.47
CA ASN A 149 3.56 8.95 -25.20
C ASN A 149 3.39 7.94 -24.05
N ILE A 150 4.34 7.86 -23.11
CA ILE A 150 4.26 6.92 -21.99
C ILE A 150 4.17 7.68 -20.68
N LEU A 151 3.18 7.32 -19.85
CA LEU A 151 3.05 7.75 -18.47
C LEU A 151 3.51 6.64 -17.55
N PHE A 152 4.50 6.90 -16.72
CA PHE A 152 4.96 6.02 -15.65
C PHE A 152 4.31 6.43 -14.34
N LEU A 153 3.63 5.48 -13.69
CA LEU A 153 3.04 5.60 -12.35
C LEU A 153 3.80 4.65 -11.41
N LEU A 154 4.73 5.19 -10.65
CA LEU A 154 5.52 4.44 -9.68
C LEU A 154 4.84 4.53 -8.30
N ILE A 155 4.59 3.39 -7.66
CA ILE A 155 3.93 3.32 -6.35
C ILE A 155 4.98 2.96 -5.31
N TYR A 156 5.14 3.84 -4.32
CA TYR A 156 6.12 3.76 -3.26
C TYR A 156 5.44 3.66 -1.88
N ASN A 157 5.72 2.58 -1.13
CA ASN A 157 5.08 2.29 0.16
C ASN A 157 5.92 2.66 1.38
N ASN A 158 7.11 3.24 1.18
CA ASN A 158 8.05 3.64 2.24
C ASN A 158 8.55 2.49 3.13
N HIS A 159 8.52 1.24 2.65
CA HIS A 159 9.06 0.10 3.39
C HIS A 159 10.59 0.08 3.43
N PHE A 160 11.19 0.41 2.29
CA PHE A 160 12.63 0.54 2.12
C PHE A 160 12.95 1.88 1.49
N SER A 161 14.18 2.34 1.62
CA SER A 161 14.61 3.57 0.96
C SER A 161 14.59 3.38 -0.57
N LEU A 162 13.93 4.28 -1.27
CA LEU A 162 13.99 4.35 -2.72
C LEU A 162 15.25 5.15 -3.12
N PRO A 163 16.05 4.68 -4.10
CA PRO A 163 17.22 5.43 -4.57
C PRO A 163 16.86 6.85 -5.00
N GLU A 164 17.64 7.82 -4.56
CA GLU A 164 17.45 9.25 -4.91
C GLU A 164 17.50 9.49 -6.41
N THR A 165 18.24 8.65 -7.14
CA THR A 165 18.31 8.69 -8.61
C THR A 165 16.96 8.41 -9.28
N ILE A 166 16.08 7.60 -8.69
CA ILE A 166 14.71 7.38 -9.17
C ILE A 166 13.82 8.55 -8.74
N LYS A 167 13.91 8.96 -7.48
CA LYS A 167 13.08 10.07 -6.96
C LYS A 167 13.30 11.36 -7.73
N SER A 168 14.57 11.71 -8.03
CA SER A 168 14.91 12.94 -8.73
C SER A 168 14.39 13.02 -10.17
N ARG A 169 14.02 11.89 -10.76
CA ARG A 169 13.46 11.80 -12.14
C ARG A 169 11.95 11.76 -12.19
N CYS A 170 11.29 11.74 -11.03
CA CYS A 170 9.83 11.66 -10.93
C CYS A 170 9.26 12.87 -10.21
N ILE A 171 8.07 13.29 -10.58
CA ILE A 171 7.29 14.24 -9.76
C ILE A 171 6.57 13.42 -8.69
N GLU A 172 6.87 13.71 -7.42
CA GLU A 172 6.28 13.01 -6.29
C GLU A 172 4.95 13.64 -5.86
N PHE A 173 3.90 12.81 -5.81
CA PHE A 173 2.63 13.12 -5.16
C PHE A 173 2.49 12.29 -3.89
N LYS A 174 2.46 12.99 -2.74
CA LYS A 174 2.29 12.35 -1.42
C LYS A 174 0.82 12.14 -1.14
N LEU A 175 0.39 10.89 -1.09
CA LEU A 175 -0.96 10.51 -0.73
C LEU A 175 -1.05 10.31 0.78
N ASN A 176 -2.08 10.91 1.38
CA ASN A 176 -2.40 10.73 2.79
C ASN A 176 -3.91 10.75 2.96
N LEU A 177 -4.45 9.85 3.76
CA LEU A 177 -5.87 9.80 4.11
C LEU A 177 -6.09 10.34 5.51
N GLN A 178 -7.13 11.14 5.65
CA GLN A 178 -7.62 11.55 6.96
C GLN A 178 -8.41 10.40 7.60
N LYS A 179 -8.56 10.46 8.93
CA LYS A 179 -9.33 9.47 9.69
C LYS A 179 -10.78 9.34 9.19
N LYS A 180 -11.41 10.45 8.79
CA LYS A 180 -12.76 10.48 8.22
C LYS A 180 -12.83 9.69 6.90
N GLU A 181 -11.87 9.87 6.01
CA GLU A 181 -11.83 9.14 4.73
C GLU A 181 -11.58 7.65 4.96
N THR A 182 -10.68 7.31 5.91
CA THR A 182 -10.45 5.92 6.33
C THR A 182 -11.74 5.28 6.84
N SER A 183 -12.52 5.96 7.68
CA SER A 183 -13.78 5.42 8.21
C SER A 183 -14.82 5.20 7.10
N ILE A 184 -14.93 6.11 6.13
CA ILE A 184 -15.82 5.94 4.98
C ILE A 184 -15.44 4.70 4.17
N ILE A 185 -14.15 4.51 3.88
CA ILE A 185 -13.65 3.37 3.11
C ILE A 185 -13.96 2.05 3.85
N VAL A 186 -13.62 1.98 5.13
CA VAL A 186 -13.83 0.76 5.94
C VAL A 186 -15.31 0.42 6.05
N ASN A 187 -16.17 1.42 6.37
CA ASN A 187 -17.61 1.21 6.47
C ASN A 187 -18.25 0.81 5.15
N LYS A 188 -17.80 1.38 4.03
CA LYS A 188 -18.29 0.99 2.70
C LYS A 188 -18.00 -0.47 2.36
N ILE A 189 -16.89 -1.00 2.83
CA ILE A 189 -16.42 -2.35 2.47
C ILE A 189 -16.93 -3.40 3.44
N LEU A 190 -16.93 -3.12 4.74
CA LEU A 190 -17.28 -4.09 5.79
C LEU A 190 -18.75 -3.98 6.23
N GLY A 191 -19.38 -2.82 6.04
CA GLY A 191 -20.75 -2.53 6.46
C GLY A 191 -20.82 -1.27 7.31
N GLU A 192 -22.01 -0.72 7.46
CA GLU A 192 -22.24 0.54 8.16
C GLU A 192 -21.77 0.49 9.63
N ASN A 193 -21.09 1.54 10.06
CA ASN A 193 -20.59 1.76 11.41
C ASN A 193 -19.54 0.77 11.94
N ILE A 194 -19.10 -0.20 11.17
CA ILE A 194 -18.10 -1.20 11.63
C ILE A 194 -16.78 -0.53 12.04
N TYR A 195 -16.36 0.55 11.34
CA TYR A 195 -15.14 1.25 11.71
C TYR A 195 -15.15 1.77 13.16
N TYR A 196 -16.26 2.29 13.62
CA TYR A 196 -16.37 2.87 14.97
C TYR A 196 -16.50 1.81 16.08
N ASN A 197 -16.71 0.56 15.71
CA ASN A 197 -16.77 -0.57 16.64
C ASN A 197 -15.39 -1.17 16.93
N PHE A 198 -14.32 -0.79 16.22
CA PHE A 198 -12.98 -1.23 16.59
C PHE A 198 -12.58 -0.66 17.96
N SER A 199 -11.77 -1.43 18.70
CA SER A 199 -11.30 -1.00 20.01
C SER A 199 -10.50 0.31 19.95
N GLU A 200 -10.55 1.12 21.01
CA GLU A 200 -9.87 2.40 21.09
C GLU A 200 -8.35 2.32 20.87
N ASP A 201 -7.74 1.20 21.20
CA ASP A 201 -6.31 0.97 21.00
C ASP A 201 -5.92 1.14 19.52
N PHE A 202 -6.84 0.84 18.58
CA PHE A 202 -6.64 0.99 17.15
C PHE A 202 -7.24 2.28 16.59
N LEU A 203 -8.43 2.70 17.08
CA LEU A 203 -9.11 3.89 16.60
C LEU A 203 -8.32 5.19 16.85
N ASN A 204 -7.53 5.24 17.93
CA ASN A 204 -6.71 6.41 18.27
C ASN A 204 -5.41 6.51 17.43
N LEU A 205 -5.25 5.65 16.43
CA LEU A 205 -4.13 5.63 15.54
C LEU A 205 -4.56 5.99 14.11
N ASN A 206 -3.67 6.66 13.38
CA ASN A 206 -3.90 6.92 11.95
C ASN A 206 -3.44 5.71 11.12
N LEU A 207 -4.18 4.60 11.23
CA LEU A 207 -3.91 3.37 10.49
C LEU A 207 -4.57 3.41 9.10
N SER A 208 -4.03 2.65 8.16
CA SER A 208 -4.57 2.62 6.81
C SER A 208 -5.89 1.81 6.73
N PRO A 209 -6.76 2.07 5.74
CA PRO A 209 -7.95 1.24 5.53
C PRO A 209 -7.63 -0.25 5.43
N SER A 210 -6.56 -0.60 4.71
CA SER A 210 -6.12 -2.00 4.57
C SER A 210 -5.79 -2.66 5.91
N PHE A 211 -5.28 -1.91 6.90
CA PHE A 211 -5.07 -2.44 8.24
C PHE A 211 -6.39 -2.91 8.86
N TYR A 212 -7.41 -2.03 8.90
CA TYR A 212 -8.71 -2.36 9.51
C TYR A 212 -9.41 -3.51 8.79
N LEU A 213 -9.37 -3.53 7.46
CA LEU A 213 -9.97 -4.60 6.67
C LEU A 213 -9.33 -5.95 6.95
N ASN A 214 -8.00 -6.00 6.97
CA ASN A 214 -7.26 -7.24 7.24
C ASN A 214 -7.36 -7.65 8.71
N PHE A 215 -7.41 -6.69 9.64
CA PHE A 215 -7.62 -6.98 11.06
C PHE A 215 -9.00 -7.57 11.34
N TYR A 216 -10.03 -7.01 10.72
CA TYR A 216 -11.38 -7.54 10.76
C TYR A 216 -11.43 -9.00 10.27
N LEU A 217 -10.86 -9.28 9.10
CA LEU A 217 -10.79 -10.63 8.55
C LEU A 217 -10.00 -11.58 9.46
N PHE A 218 -8.87 -11.12 9.99
CA PHE A 218 -8.07 -11.89 10.94
C PHE A 218 -8.86 -12.25 12.21
N CYS A 219 -9.58 -11.29 12.77
CA CYS A 219 -10.43 -11.54 13.96
C CYS A 219 -11.52 -12.57 13.65
N HIS A 220 -12.22 -12.44 12.52
CA HIS A 220 -13.24 -13.41 12.11
C HIS A 220 -12.66 -14.83 11.91
N GLN A 221 -11.51 -14.96 11.28
CA GLN A 221 -10.86 -16.26 11.04
C GLN A 221 -10.41 -16.94 12.33
N ASN A 222 -10.15 -16.17 13.39
CA ASN A 222 -9.69 -16.68 14.67
C ASN A 222 -10.77 -16.65 15.77
N GLU A 223 -12.04 -16.40 15.41
CA GLU A 223 -13.19 -16.31 16.32
C GLU A 223 -12.99 -15.28 17.44
N MET A 224 -12.40 -14.14 17.10
CA MET A 224 -12.14 -13.03 18.02
C MET A 224 -13.10 -11.87 17.79
N ASP A 225 -13.50 -11.23 18.88
CA ASP A 225 -14.29 -10.01 18.81
C ASP A 225 -13.39 -8.78 18.60
N TYR A 226 -13.40 -8.26 17.35
CA TYR A 226 -12.61 -7.09 16.96
C TYR A 226 -12.99 -5.81 17.71
N SER A 227 -14.18 -5.76 18.33
CA SER A 227 -14.68 -4.59 19.05
C SER A 227 -14.14 -4.50 20.47
N ASN A 228 -13.94 -5.62 21.13
CA ASN A 228 -13.55 -5.69 22.53
C ASN A 228 -12.09 -6.09 22.74
N ILE A 229 -11.41 -6.56 21.70
CA ILE A 229 -10.02 -7.01 21.85
C ILE A 229 -9.08 -5.82 22.10
N ILE A 230 -8.42 -5.82 23.24
CA ILE A 230 -7.35 -4.88 23.56
C ILE A 230 -6.00 -5.43 23.11
N ILE A 231 -5.03 -4.53 22.93
CA ILE A 231 -3.72 -4.90 22.38
C ILE A 231 -2.97 -5.92 23.21
N GLU A 232 -3.11 -5.88 24.54
CA GLU A 232 -2.51 -6.85 25.48
C GLU A 232 -3.03 -8.26 25.23
N ASP A 233 -4.35 -8.43 25.11
CA ASP A 233 -4.99 -9.73 24.90
C ASP A 233 -4.69 -10.28 23.52
N LEU A 234 -4.66 -9.42 22.50
CA LEU A 234 -4.21 -9.78 21.16
C LEU A 234 -2.80 -10.36 21.19
N LEU A 235 -1.85 -9.68 21.83
CA LEU A 235 -0.45 -10.13 21.90
C LEU A 235 -0.29 -11.42 22.72
N LYS A 236 -1.02 -11.58 23.83
CA LYS A 236 -1.06 -12.84 24.58
C LYS A 236 -1.57 -14.00 23.73
N LEU A 237 -2.65 -13.78 23.00
CA LEU A 237 -3.21 -14.80 22.10
C LEU A 237 -2.24 -15.14 20.96
N VAL A 238 -1.60 -14.14 20.37
CA VAL A 238 -0.56 -14.31 19.33
C VAL A 238 0.59 -15.19 19.85
N LEU A 239 1.00 -15.01 21.11
CA LEU A 239 2.04 -15.81 21.75
C LEU A 239 1.57 -17.24 22.04
N ILE A 240 0.42 -17.41 22.70
CA ILE A 240 -0.12 -18.72 23.08
C ILE A 240 -0.33 -19.62 21.85
N LYS A 241 -0.94 -19.07 20.79
CA LYS A 241 -1.20 -19.80 19.53
C LYS A 241 0.01 -19.81 18.58
N LYS A 242 1.14 -19.18 18.93
CA LYS A 242 2.33 -18.99 18.07
C LYS A 242 1.97 -18.44 16.68
N LEU A 243 1.02 -17.49 16.60
CA LEU A 243 0.56 -16.95 15.32
C LEU A 243 1.66 -16.16 14.58
N TYR A 244 2.62 -15.62 15.31
CA TYR A 244 3.80 -14.96 14.72
C TYR A 244 4.66 -15.87 13.83
N THR A 245 4.49 -17.20 13.91
CA THR A 245 5.18 -18.17 13.04
C THR A 245 4.31 -18.67 11.88
N LYS A 246 2.98 -18.61 12.00
CA LYS A 246 2.04 -19.28 11.11
C LYS A 246 1.21 -18.30 10.29
N ASP A 247 0.80 -17.19 10.89
CA ASP A 247 -0.13 -16.25 10.27
C ASP A 247 0.60 -15.13 9.56
N VAL A 248 0.29 -14.90 8.28
CA VAL A 248 0.95 -13.90 7.42
C VAL A 248 0.64 -12.47 7.88
N TYR A 249 -0.61 -12.22 8.32
CA TYR A 249 -1.04 -10.91 8.79
C TYR A 249 -0.30 -10.52 10.07
N ILE A 250 -0.19 -11.46 11.03
CA ILE A 250 0.54 -11.25 12.28
C ILE A 250 2.04 -11.03 12.00
N LYS A 251 2.66 -11.89 11.19
CA LYS A 251 4.08 -11.71 10.81
C LYS A 251 4.38 -10.31 10.28
N LYS A 252 3.47 -9.78 9.48
CA LYS A 252 3.61 -8.44 8.89
C LYS A 252 3.42 -7.33 9.90
N ASN A 253 2.49 -7.48 10.85
CA ASN A 253 2.05 -6.41 11.73
C ASN A 253 2.55 -6.54 13.18
N ILE A 254 3.28 -7.58 13.54
CA ILE A 254 3.71 -7.82 14.93
C ILE A 254 4.51 -6.65 15.51
N LYS A 255 5.39 -6.02 14.73
CA LYS A 255 6.11 -4.82 15.14
C LYS A 255 5.15 -3.68 15.50
N LEU A 256 4.18 -3.43 14.64
CA LEU A 256 3.15 -2.41 14.88
C LEU A 256 2.35 -2.69 16.16
N PHE A 257 1.98 -3.94 16.42
CA PHE A 257 1.26 -4.31 17.65
C PHE A 257 2.12 -4.09 18.90
N ILE A 258 3.40 -4.41 18.85
CA ILE A 258 4.35 -4.11 19.93
C ILE A 258 4.46 -2.59 20.15
N GLU A 259 4.58 -1.80 19.08
CA GLU A 259 4.62 -0.33 19.16
C GLU A 259 3.34 0.26 19.75
N ILE A 260 2.15 -0.29 19.40
CA ILE A 260 0.86 0.13 19.98
C ILE A 260 0.84 -0.14 21.49
N LEU A 261 1.26 -1.32 21.92
CA LEU A 261 1.32 -1.66 23.34
C LEU A 261 2.21 -0.71 24.12
N PHE A 262 3.43 -0.49 23.65
CA PHE A 262 4.35 0.43 24.33
C PHE A 262 3.83 1.87 24.37
N LYS A 263 3.24 2.35 23.28
CA LYS A 263 2.58 3.66 23.24
C LYS A 263 1.48 3.77 24.29
N LYS A 264 0.63 2.76 24.41
CA LYS A 264 -0.45 2.71 25.41
C LYS A 264 0.11 2.73 26.82
N LYS A 265 1.06 1.85 27.15
CA LYS A 265 1.71 1.79 28.48
C LYS A 265 2.42 3.12 28.81
N TYR A 266 3.09 3.75 27.82
CA TYR A 266 3.74 5.05 28.04
C TYR A 266 2.75 6.18 28.30
N LEU A 267 1.63 6.23 27.55
CA LEU A 267 0.60 7.27 27.79
C LEU A 267 -0.03 7.17 29.17
N LEU A 268 -0.15 5.95 29.72
CA LEU A 268 -0.70 5.72 31.06
C LEU A 268 0.29 6.06 32.18
N SER A 269 1.57 5.69 32.03
CA SER A 269 2.58 5.80 33.10
C SER A 269 3.50 7.00 32.97
N LYS A 270 3.72 7.51 31.73
CA LYS A 270 4.75 8.50 31.35
C LYS A 270 6.13 8.15 31.88
N SER A 271 6.40 6.85 32.10
CA SER A 271 7.59 6.34 32.72
C SER A 271 8.76 6.25 31.74
N LYS A 272 9.92 6.75 32.14
CA LYS A 272 11.18 6.58 31.39
C LYS A 272 11.51 5.11 31.20
N LEU A 273 11.21 4.26 32.18
CA LEU A 273 11.45 2.83 32.11
C LEU A 273 10.72 2.16 30.91
N ILE A 274 9.46 2.56 30.64
CA ILE A 274 8.71 2.06 29.49
C ILE A 274 9.36 2.50 28.18
N PHE A 275 9.84 3.72 28.10
CA PHE A 275 10.56 4.21 26.92
C PHE A 275 11.89 3.45 26.70
N ASP A 276 12.64 3.18 27.76
CA ASP A 276 13.90 2.42 27.68
C ASP A 276 13.63 0.97 27.25
N LYS A 277 12.59 0.32 27.79
CA LYS A 277 12.13 -1.01 27.34
C LYS A 277 11.71 -1.01 25.86
N PHE A 278 10.95 0.01 25.41
CA PHE A 278 10.58 0.16 24.01
C PHE A 278 11.83 0.26 23.11
N SER A 279 12.78 1.10 23.47
CA SER A 279 14.01 1.28 22.71
C SER A 279 14.79 -0.02 22.60
N TYR A 280 14.91 -0.78 23.70
CA TYR A 280 15.55 -2.08 23.75
C TYR A 280 14.87 -3.08 22.78
N PHE A 281 13.54 -3.24 22.87
CA PHE A 281 12.82 -4.19 22.04
C PHE A 281 12.80 -3.79 20.56
N ASN A 282 12.78 -2.49 20.25
CA ASN A 282 12.85 -2.00 18.87
C ASN A 282 14.22 -2.29 18.24
N LEU A 283 15.31 -2.08 18.94
CA LEU A 283 16.65 -2.46 18.49
C LEU A 283 16.75 -3.97 18.29
N LYS A 284 16.35 -4.74 19.28
CA LYS A 284 16.38 -6.20 19.23
C LYS A 284 15.53 -6.79 18.10
N TYR A 285 14.36 -6.22 17.83
CA TYR A 285 13.53 -6.62 16.68
C TYR A 285 14.27 -6.39 15.35
N ASN A 286 14.95 -5.24 15.21
CA ASN A 286 15.73 -4.95 14.01
C ASN A 286 16.91 -5.92 13.87
N ASP A 287 17.58 -6.27 14.95
CA ASP A 287 18.68 -7.25 14.94
C ASP A 287 18.18 -8.65 14.53
N VAL A 288 17.04 -9.09 15.08
CA VAL A 288 16.40 -10.35 14.68
C VAL A 288 16.11 -10.37 13.18
N LYS A 289 15.63 -9.27 12.62
CA LYS A 289 15.34 -9.14 11.18
C LYS A 289 16.60 -9.08 10.32
N ASN A 290 17.59 -8.29 10.72
CA ASN A 290 18.80 -8.04 9.93
C ASN A 290 19.77 -9.23 9.95
N PHE A 291 19.88 -9.92 11.08
CA PHE A 291 20.79 -11.03 11.29
C PHE A 291 20.10 -12.40 11.26
N ASN A 292 18.80 -12.43 10.93
CA ASN A 292 18.00 -13.66 10.89
C ASN A 292 18.10 -14.49 12.19
N LEU A 293 18.04 -13.79 13.34
CA LEU A 293 18.07 -14.43 14.65
C LEU A 293 16.74 -15.12 14.97
N ASP A 294 16.73 -15.94 16.02
CA ASP A 294 15.53 -16.65 16.44
C ASP A 294 14.45 -15.70 16.95
N PHE A 295 13.35 -15.64 16.20
CA PHE A 295 12.21 -14.81 16.53
C PHE A 295 11.41 -15.35 17.73
N GLU A 296 11.45 -16.67 17.98
CA GLU A 296 10.76 -17.28 19.12
C GLU A 296 11.37 -16.82 20.43
N THR A 297 12.70 -16.82 20.54
CA THR A 297 13.43 -16.29 21.71
C THR A 297 13.08 -14.83 21.97
N PHE A 298 13.02 -13.98 20.91
CA PHE A 298 12.59 -12.59 21.04
C PHE A 298 11.17 -12.48 21.63
N MET A 299 10.22 -13.28 21.15
CA MET A 299 8.83 -13.23 21.60
C MET A 299 8.66 -13.77 23.04
N LEU A 300 9.43 -14.77 23.45
CA LEU A 300 9.44 -15.27 24.83
C LEU A 300 9.95 -14.24 25.81
N GLU A 301 11.05 -13.55 25.47
CA GLU A 301 11.59 -12.48 26.28
C GLU A 301 10.63 -11.28 26.37
N PHE A 302 10.01 -10.89 25.25
CA PHE A 302 8.98 -9.87 25.23
C PHE A 302 7.80 -10.22 26.17
N ASN A 303 7.37 -11.47 26.13
CA ASN A 303 6.31 -11.97 27.03
C ASN A 303 6.69 -11.83 28.52
N SER A 304 7.89 -12.29 28.88
CA SER A 304 8.34 -12.29 30.28
C SER A 304 8.56 -10.88 30.85
N MET A 305 8.98 -9.94 30.02
CA MET A 305 9.35 -8.58 30.47
C MET A 305 8.23 -7.55 30.37
N ILE A 306 7.20 -7.80 29.55
CA ILE A 306 6.21 -6.78 29.19
C ILE A 306 4.76 -7.23 29.41
N LEU A 307 4.42 -8.48 29.11
CA LEU A 307 3.02 -8.94 29.16
C LEU A 307 2.68 -9.64 30.49
N ASN A 308 3.67 -10.15 31.22
CA ASN A 308 3.51 -10.81 32.51
C ASN A 308 3.84 -9.87 33.69
N GLU A 309 4.11 -8.60 33.42
CA GLU A 309 4.10 -7.52 34.43
C GLU A 309 2.68 -6.99 34.59
#